data_90575f804b58883e270b2f4bedebf710
#
_entry.id   90575f804b58883e270b2f4bedebf710
#
_cell.length_a   1.000
_cell.length_b   1.000
_cell.length_c   1.000
_cell.angle_alpha   90.00
_cell.angle_beta   90.00
_cell.angle_gamma   90.00
#
_symmetry.space_group_name_H-M   'P 1'
#
loop_
_entity.id
_entity.type
_entity.pdbx_description
1 polymer ?
#
loop_
_entity_poly.entity_id
_entity_poly.type
_entity_poly.pdbx_seq_one_letter_code
_entity_poly.pdbx_strand_id
1 'polypeptide(L)'
;HLAQARTRSVALAQAAGCRFVAEPAGMFGWVDTGVDTEVLTQLLLDQGYMIAPGAMFHASRGSSTCMRINFATTQDAAFWRVFERVVAQMRAQAQKL
;
A
#
# COMPACT_ATOMS: atom_id res chain seq x y z
N HIS A 1 -0.79 19.98 -6.47
CA HIS A 1 0.56 19.95 -7.02
C HIS A 1 1.24 18.63 -6.71
N LEU A 2 1.91 18.02 -7.69
CA LEU A 2 2.44 16.67 -7.55
C LEU A 2 3.47 16.54 -6.43
N ALA A 3 4.37 17.50 -6.29
CA ALA A 3 5.41 17.44 -5.26
C ALA A 3 4.82 17.48 -3.85
N GLN A 4 3.77 18.25 -3.65
CA GLN A 4 3.09 18.32 -2.35
C GLN A 4 2.32 17.03 -2.09
N ALA A 5 1.66 16.48 -3.11
CA ALA A 5 0.94 15.22 -3.01
C ALA A 5 1.90 14.09 -2.63
N ARG A 6 3.08 14.06 -3.26
CA ARG A 6 4.10 13.04 -2.97
C ARG A 6 4.59 13.15 -1.53
N THR A 7 4.93 14.36 -1.07
CA THR A 7 5.39 14.57 0.30
C THR A 7 4.36 14.10 1.31
N ARG A 8 3.09 14.47 1.09
CA ARG A 8 2.01 14.10 2.00
C ARG A 8 1.79 12.59 2.01
N SER A 9 1.74 11.98 0.82
CA SER A 9 1.50 10.55 0.69
C SER A 9 2.62 9.74 1.32
N VAL A 10 3.88 10.14 1.12
CA VAL A 10 5.03 9.47 1.72
C VAL A 10 4.93 9.47 3.25
N ALA A 11 4.62 10.63 3.83
CA ALA A 11 4.50 10.74 5.29
C ALA A 11 3.37 9.87 5.82
N LEU A 12 2.22 9.85 5.15
CA LEU A 12 1.08 9.03 5.56
C LEU A 12 1.39 7.53 5.44
N ALA A 13 2.03 7.14 4.35
CA ALA A 13 2.39 5.73 4.15
C ALA A 13 3.36 5.24 5.23
N GLN A 14 4.36 6.05 5.55
CA GLN A 14 5.33 5.69 6.57
C GLN A 14 4.69 5.63 7.96
N ALA A 15 3.79 6.56 8.26
CA ALA A 15 3.06 6.55 9.53
C ALA A 15 2.16 5.32 9.64
N ALA A 16 1.68 4.80 8.51
CA ALA A 16 0.84 3.60 8.47
C ALA A 16 1.64 2.30 8.51
N GLY A 17 2.96 2.39 8.59
CA GLY A 17 3.83 1.21 8.71
C GLY A 17 4.45 0.73 7.41
N CYS A 18 4.25 1.43 6.31
CA CYS A 18 4.88 1.08 5.05
C CYS A 18 6.34 1.55 5.00
N ARG A 19 7.15 0.80 4.29
CA ARG A 19 8.55 1.16 4.05
C ARG A 19 8.75 1.28 2.55
N PHE A 20 9.34 2.40 2.10
CA PHE A 20 9.63 2.57 0.69
C PHE A 20 10.82 1.70 0.30
N VAL A 21 10.66 0.94 -0.79
CA VAL A 21 11.71 0.05 -1.29
C VAL A 21 12.58 0.73 -2.32
N ALA A 22 12.20 1.94 -2.76
CA ALA A 22 12.97 2.77 -3.67
C ALA A 22 12.72 4.22 -3.31
N GLU A 23 13.60 5.10 -3.74
CA GLU A 23 13.46 6.54 -3.51
C GLU A 23 12.15 7.03 -4.14
N PRO A 24 11.26 7.67 -3.37
CA PRO A 24 10.00 8.18 -3.94
C PRO A 24 10.27 9.24 -5.01
N ALA A 25 9.71 9.03 -6.19
CA ALA A 25 9.90 9.93 -7.31
C ALA A 25 8.72 9.82 -8.28
N GLY A 26 8.48 10.87 -9.05
CA GLY A 26 7.43 10.87 -10.05
C GLY A 26 6.04 10.76 -9.42
N MET A 27 5.15 10.03 -10.10
CA MET A 27 3.75 9.90 -9.72
C MET A 27 3.46 8.69 -8.86
N PHE A 28 4.37 7.72 -8.82
CA PHE A 28 4.16 6.43 -8.17
C PHE A 28 5.26 6.13 -7.17
N GLY A 29 4.92 5.40 -6.13
CA GLY A 29 5.88 4.89 -5.16
C GLY A 29 5.71 3.40 -4.96
N TRP A 30 6.79 2.72 -4.58
CA TRP A 30 6.78 1.31 -4.24
C TRP A 30 6.98 1.17 -2.76
N VAL A 31 6.01 0.53 -2.09
CA VAL A 31 6.06 0.37 -0.64
C VAL A 31 5.98 -1.10 -0.26
N ASP A 32 6.72 -1.46 0.78
CA ASP A 32 6.63 -2.77 1.42
C ASP A 32 5.66 -2.64 2.57
N THR A 33 4.57 -3.41 2.51
CA THR A 33 3.50 -3.35 3.50
C THR A 33 3.64 -4.38 4.61
N GLY A 34 4.50 -5.37 4.41
CA GLY A 34 4.69 -6.46 5.34
C GLY A 34 3.63 -7.55 5.30
N VAL A 35 2.65 -7.43 4.43
CA VAL A 35 1.59 -8.44 4.25
C VAL A 35 1.43 -8.76 2.77
N ASP A 36 0.75 -9.88 2.47
CA ASP A 36 0.50 -10.30 1.08
C ASP A 36 -0.37 -9.26 0.39
N THR A 37 0.20 -8.59 -0.63
CA THR A 37 -0.51 -7.49 -1.28
C THR A 37 -1.58 -7.95 -2.26
N GLU A 38 -1.58 -9.20 -2.71
CA GLU A 38 -2.71 -9.70 -3.51
C GLU A 38 -3.97 -9.73 -2.66
N VAL A 39 -3.86 -10.21 -1.41
CA VAL A 39 -4.99 -10.22 -0.48
C VAL A 39 -5.32 -8.79 -0.04
N LEU A 40 -4.31 -8.01 0.32
CA LEU A 40 -4.50 -6.64 0.80
C LEU A 40 -5.21 -5.78 -0.24
N THR A 41 -4.75 -5.83 -1.50
CA THR A 41 -5.34 -4.97 -2.53
C THR A 41 -6.77 -5.39 -2.87
N GLN A 42 -7.09 -6.67 -2.75
CA GLN A 42 -8.47 -7.13 -2.92
C GLN A 42 -9.37 -6.60 -1.81
N LEU A 43 -8.89 -6.63 -0.57
CA LEU A 43 -9.66 -6.11 0.56
C LEU A 43 -9.83 -4.59 0.46
N LEU A 44 -8.81 -3.87 -0.02
CA LEU A 44 -8.91 -2.44 -0.26
C LEU A 44 -9.88 -2.12 -1.39
N LEU A 45 -9.89 -2.95 -2.43
CA LEU A 45 -10.86 -2.80 -3.52
C LEU A 45 -12.29 -2.95 -3.01
N ASP A 46 -12.52 -3.88 -2.09
CA ASP A 46 -13.83 -4.07 -1.46
C ASP A 46 -14.27 -2.83 -0.67
N GLN A 47 -13.30 -1.99 -0.26
CA GLN A 47 -13.57 -0.72 0.43
C GLN A 47 -13.63 0.46 -0.54
N GLY A 48 -13.50 0.20 -1.85
CA GLY A 48 -13.57 1.22 -2.88
C GLY A 48 -12.24 1.80 -3.32
N TYR A 49 -11.12 1.18 -2.94
CA TYR A 49 -9.78 1.67 -3.28
C TYR A 49 -9.07 0.72 -4.22
N MET A 50 -8.67 1.22 -5.39
CA MET A 50 -7.97 0.44 -6.40
C MET A 50 -6.47 0.67 -6.27
N ILE A 51 -5.73 -0.35 -5.84
CA ILE A 51 -4.28 -0.31 -5.67
C ILE A 51 -3.69 -1.50 -6.42
N ALA A 52 -2.54 -1.30 -7.08
CA ALA A 52 -1.89 -2.35 -7.84
C ALA A 52 -0.95 -3.17 -6.95
N PRO A 53 -1.18 -4.49 -6.81
CA PRO A 53 -0.26 -5.34 -6.04
C PRO A 53 1.07 -5.51 -6.78
N GLY A 54 2.16 -5.69 -6.00
CA GLY A 54 3.50 -5.83 -6.57
C GLY A 54 3.65 -7.04 -7.47
N ALA A 55 2.92 -8.12 -7.20
CA ALA A 55 2.99 -9.35 -8.00
C ALA A 55 2.62 -9.12 -9.46
N MET A 56 1.82 -8.10 -9.78
CA MET A 56 1.46 -7.77 -11.16
C MET A 56 2.65 -7.26 -11.98
N PHE A 57 3.72 -6.82 -11.33
CA PHE A 57 4.84 -6.18 -11.99
C PHE A 57 6.12 -7.01 -11.94
N HIS A 58 6.05 -8.22 -11.41
CA HIS A 58 7.19 -9.12 -11.31
C HIS A 58 7.03 -10.32 -12.25
N ALA A 59 8.13 -10.72 -12.88
CA ALA A 59 8.14 -11.89 -13.74
C ALA A 59 7.94 -13.18 -12.93
N SER A 60 8.46 -13.23 -11.71
CA SER A 60 8.28 -14.38 -10.83
C SER A 60 6.87 -14.38 -10.25
N ARG A 61 6.30 -15.56 -10.18
CA ARG A 61 4.98 -15.74 -9.60
C ARG A 61 5.10 -16.07 -8.14
N GLY A 62 4.27 -15.47 -7.35
CA GLY A 62 4.27 -15.68 -5.91
C GLY A 62 3.74 -14.47 -5.20
N SER A 63 3.47 -14.63 -3.92
CA SER A 63 2.99 -13.52 -3.12
C SER A 63 4.10 -12.48 -2.95
N SER A 64 3.69 -11.23 -2.88
CA SER A 64 4.59 -10.10 -2.65
C SER A 64 4.02 -9.26 -1.52
N THR A 65 4.91 -8.65 -0.72
CA THR A 65 4.50 -7.69 0.30
C THR A 65 4.58 -6.25 -0.20
N CYS A 66 4.96 -6.06 -1.46
CA CYS A 66 5.10 -4.74 -2.05
C CYS A 66 3.87 -4.36 -2.87
N MET A 67 3.57 -3.08 -2.91
CA MET A 67 2.52 -2.55 -3.78
C MET A 67 2.93 -1.20 -4.31
N ARG A 68 2.35 -0.82 -5.45
CA ARG A 68 2.55 0.49 -6.05
C ARG A 68 1.43 1.42 -5.64
N ILE A 69 1.80 2.60 -5.17
CA ILE A 69 0.83 3.63 -4.83
C ILE A 69 0.97 4.82 -5.78
N ASN A 70 -0.15 5.45 -6.09
CA ASN A 70 -0.19 6.71 -6.84
C ASN A 70 -0.26 7.83 -5.82
N PHE A 71 0.74 8.72 -5.81
CA PHE A 71 0.82 9.76 -4.79
C PHE A 71 -0.39 10.69 -4.79
N ALA A 72 -0.97 10.96 -5.97
CA ALA A 72 -2.12 11.86 -6.05
C ALA A 72 -3.35 11.29 -5.35
N THR A 73 -3.55 9.97 -5.43
CA THR A 73 -4.73 9.33 -4.86
C THR A 73 -4.53 8.85 -3.43
N THR A 74 -3.29 8.74 -2.96
CA THR A 74 -2.99 8.25 -1.62
C THR A 74 -2.50 9.36 -0.67
N GLN A 75 -2.81 10.61 -0.96
CA GLN A 75 -2.52 11.72 -0.07
C GLN A 75 -3.64 11.99 0.94
N ASP A 76 -4.67 11.15 0.95
CA ASP A 76 -5.83 11.27 1.84
C ASP A 76 -5.62 10.37 3.06
N ALA A 77 -5.66 10.97 4.24
CA ALA A 77 -5.51 10.23 5.49
C ALA A 77 -6.59 9.17 5.67
N ALA A 78 -7.80 9.37 5.10
CA ALA A 78 -8.87 8.39 5.20
C ALA A 78 -8.50 7.07 4.57
N PHE A 79 -7.81 7.10 3.42
CA PHE A 79 -7.31 5.88 2.79
C PHE A 79 -6.37 5.12 3.73
N TRP A 80 -5.44 5.83 4.36
CA TRP A 80 -4.44 5.18 5.21
C TRP A 80 -5.04 4.65 6.52
N ARG A 81 -6.13 5.24 7.01
CA ARG A 81 -6.86 4.66 8.14
C ARG A 81 -7.52 3.34 7.76
N VAL A 82 -8.10 3.26 6.56
CA VAL A 82 -8.67 2.00 6.05
C VAL A 82 -7.55 0.98 5.86
N PHE A 83 -6.43 1.40 5.27
CA PHE A 83 -5.25 0.55 5.08
C PHE A 83 -4.80 -0.07 6.40
N GLU A 84 -4.62 0.75 7.43
CA GLU A 84 -4.18 0.26 8.74
C GLU A 84 -5.15 -0.75 9.33
N ARG A 85 -6.45 -0.49 9.21
CA ARG A 85 -7.48 -1.39 9.70
C ARG A 85 -7.45 -2.73 8.98
N VAL A 86 -7.32 -2.70 7.66
CA VAL A 86 -7.27 -3.93 6.85
C VAL A 86 -6.02 -4.73 7.17
N VAL A 87 -4.87 -4.09 7.28
CA VAL A 87 -3.62 -4.77 7.63
C VAL A 87 -3.73 -5.41 9.01
N ALA A 88 -4.33 -4.71 9.98
CA ALA A 88 -4.52 -5.26 11.32
C ALA A 88 -5.40 -6.51 11.29
N GLN A 89 -6.46 -6.48 10.48
CA GLN A 89 -7.33 -7.65 10.30
C GLN A 89 -6.58 -8.83 9.69
N MET A 90 -5.75 -8.58 8.69
CA MET A 90 -4.95 -9.63 8.06
C MET A 90 -3.98 -10.26 9.05
N ARG A 91 -3.32 -9.45 9.87
CA ARG A 91 -2.38 -9.95 10.87
C ARG A 91 -3.08 -10.75 11.97
N ALA A 92 -4.26 -10.31 12.38
CA ALA A 92 -5.07 -11.03 13.36
C ALA A 92 -5.50 -12.40 12.83
N GLN A 93 -5.88 -12.47 11.56
CA GLN A 93 -6.24 -13.74 10.91
C GLN A 93 -5.05 -14.68 10.86
N ALA A 94 -3.88 -14.19 10.50
CA ALA A 94 -2.66 -15.01 10.44
C ALA A 94 -2.28 -15.57 11.81
N GLN A 95 -2.51 -14.81 12.87
CA GLN A 95 -2.17 -15.25 14.23
C GLN A 95 -3.11 -16.33 14.76
N LYS A 96 -4.30 -16.47 14.17
CA LYS A 96 -5.26 -17.51 14.58
C LYS A 96 -4.94 -18.88 14.00
N LEU A 97 -4.04 -18.93 13.06
CA LEU A 97 -3.60 -20.19 12.47
C LEU A 97 -2.44 -20.77 13.27
#